data_0caf6ed2b93115a1fc4206e51a1fee1a
#
_entry.id   0caf6ed2b93115a1fc4206e51a1fee1a
#
_cell.length_a   1.000
_cell.length_b   1.000
_cell.length_c   1.000
_cell.angle_alpha   90.00
_cell.angle_beta   90.00
_cell.angle_gamma   90.00
#
_symmetry.space_group_name_H-M   'P 1'
#
loop_
_entity.id
_entity.type
_entity.pdbx_description
1 polymer ?
#
loop_
_entity_poly.entity_id
_entity_poly.type
_entity_poly.pdbx_seq_one_letter_code
_entity_poly.pdbx_strand_id
1 'polypeptide(L)'
;MRFKRVYIEITNTCNLACSFCIQNQRQPRRMNIQEFTHVIQEVRSVTRHVYLHVLGEPLSHPDLPAFLQICKANDMEVILTTNGTLLKKQVDALCASQCIRQLNISLHSFPQHEQPRYLETIWECAEKLAACGIHVNYRLWSIQDEKLS
;
A
#
# COMPACT_ATOMS: atom_id res chain seq x y z
N MET A 1 -21.28 -10.49 12.81
CA MET A 1 -20.16 -9.77 13.42
C MET A 1 -19.46 -8.97 12.35
N ARG A 2 -19.22 -7.69 12.61
CA ARG A 2 -18.47 -6.83 11.68
C ARG A 2 -17.12 -6.49 12.26
N PHE A 3 -16.08 -6.61 11.44
CA PHE A 3 -14.74 -6.12 11.77
C PHE A 3 -14.56 -4.73 11.20
N LYS A 4 -13.87 -3.85 11.93
CA LYS A 4 -13.56 -2.51 11.44
C LYS A 4 -12.45 -2.55 10.39
N ARG A 5 -11.53 -3.49 10.50
CA ARG A 5 -10.34 -3.61 9.64
C ARG A 5 -10.04 -5.06 9.37
N VAL A 6 -9.73 -5.36 8.13
CA VAL A 6 -9.19 -6.66 7.73
C VAL A 6 -7.94 -6.42 6.92
N TYR A 7 -6.86 -7.07 7.30
CA TYR A 7 -5.58 -6.98 6.60
C TYR A 7 -5.42 -8.19 5.71
N ILE A 8 -5.12 -7.95 4.44
CA ILE A 8 -4.88 -9.01 3.45
C ILE A 8 -3.47 -8.79 2.90
N GLU A 9 -2.55 -9.68 3.22
CA GLU A 9 -1.20 -9.62 2.71
C GLU A 9 -1.15 -10.19 1.30
N ILE A 10 -1.18 -9.32 0.29
CA ILE A 10 -1.17 -9.74 -1.12
C ILE A 10 0.23 -10.14 -1.60
N THR A 11 1.26 -9.64 -0.93
CA THR A 11 2.64 -10.04 -1.15
C THR A 11 3.41 -9.88 0.15
N ASN A 12 4.35 -10.77 0.40
CA ASN A 12 5.27 -10.64 1.53
C ASN A 12 6.65 -10.14 1.09
N THR A 13 6.79 -9.72 -0.16
CA THR A 13 8.04 -9.18 -0.71
C THR A 13 8.00 -7.66 -0.72
N CYS A 14 9.16 -7.05 -0.47
CA CYS A 14 9.33 -5.61 -0.55
C CYS A 14 10.55 -5.31 -1.41
N ASN A 15 10.48 -4.24 -2.20
CA ASN A 15 11.59 -3.79 -3.03
C ASN A 15 12.65 -2.99 -2.26
N LEU A 16 12.45 -2.78 -0.95
CA LEU A 16 13.39 -2.11 -0.06
C LEU A 16 13.65 -2.95 1.18
N ALA A 17 14.88 -2.88 1.69
CA ALA A 17 15.25 -3.42 2.98
C ALA A 17 15.42 -2.27 3.97
N CYS A 18 14.36 -1.97 4.72
CA CYS A 18 14.38 -0.87 5.68
C CYS A 18 15.01 -1.29 6.98
N SER A 19 15.88 -0.44 7.54
CA SER A 19 16.59 -0.75 8.79
C SER A 19 15.66 -0.90 10.00
N PHE A 20 14.48 -0.28 9.95
CA PHE A 20 13.46 -0.35 11.02
C PHE A 20 12.39 -1.40 10.77
N CYS A 21 12.38 -2.03 9.60
CA CYS A 21 11.44 -3.11 9.29
C CYS A 21 11.93 -4.44 9.83
N ILE A 22 11.01 -5.24 10.35
CA ILE A 22 11.29 -6.63 10.64
C ILE A 22 11.51 -7.33 9.31
N GLN A 23 12.71 -7.88 9.12
CA GLN A 23 12.99 -8.64 7.91
C GLN A 23 12.09 -9.85 7.83
N ASN A 24 11.43 -10.00 6.68
CA ASN A 24 10.54 -11.10 6.44
C ASN A 24 11.35 -12.38 6.17
N GLN A 25 11.34 -13.30 7.12
CA GLN A 25 12.06 -14.58 7.04
C GLN A 25 11.29 -15.64 6.24
N ARG A 26 10.05 -15.34 5.87
CA ARG A 26 9.21 -16.29 5.13
C ARG A 26 9.66 -16.41 3.68
N GLN A 27 9.34 -17.54 3.07
CA GLN A 27 9.51 -17.73 1.63
C GLN A 27 8.76 -16.63 0.87
N PRO A 28 9.38 -16.01 -0.15
CA PRO A 28 8.67 -15.01 -0.96
C PRO A 28 7.42 -15.62 -1.58
N ARG A 29 6.30 -14.92 -1.41
CA ARG A 29 5.01 -15.36 -1.93
C ARG A 29 4.17 -14.17 -2.34
N ARG A 30 3.44 -14.35 -3.45
CA ARG A 30 2.42 -13.42 -3.91
C ARG A 30 1.09 -14.14 -4.01
N MET A 31 0.04 -13.46 -3.58
CA MET A 31 -1.32 -13.95 -3.75
C MET A 31 -1.71 -13.88 -5.23
N ASN A 32 -2.34 -14.92 -5.76
CA ASN A 32 -2.85 -14.88 -7.12
C ASN A 32 -4.29 -14.34 -7.16
N ILE A 33 -4.79 -14.10 -8.38
CA ILE A 33 -6.13 -13.51 -8.56
C ILE A 33 -7.23 -14.39 -7.99
N GLN A 34 -7.14 -15.72 -8.16
CA GLN A 34 -8.12 -16.65 -7.64
C GLN A 34 -8.16 -16.64 -6.11
N GLU A 35 -6.99 -16.66 -5.49
CA GLU A 35 -6.87 -16.58 -4.03
C GLU A 35 -7.46 -15.27 -3.50
N PHE A 36 -7.12 -14.16 -4.14
CA PHE A 36 -7.63 -12.85 -3.74
C PHE A 36 -9.16 -12.76 -3.88
N THR A 37 -9.69 -13.24 -4.99
CA THR A 37 -11.13 -13.26 -5.23
C THR A 37 -11.84 -14.05 -4.14
N HIS A 38 -11.31 -15.22 -3.79
CA HIS A 38 -11.88 -16.06 -2.74
C HIS A 38 -11.86 -15.33 -1.38
N VAL A 39 -10.74 -14.69 -1.03
CA VAL A 39 -10.62 -13.97 0.23
C VAL A 39 -11.63 -12.81 0.29
N ILE A 40 -11.76 -12.03 -0.79
CA ILE A 40 -12.71 -10.92 -0.82
C ILE A 40 -14.14 -11.40 -0.66
N GLN A 41 -14.50 -12.50 -1.31
CA GLN A 41 -15.83 -13.09 -1.16
C GLN A 41 -16.11 -13.50 0.28
N GLU A 42 -15.12 -14.01 0.99
CA GLU A 42 -15.25 -14.40 2.38
C GLU A 42 -15.36 -13.19 3.32
N VAL A 43 -14.58 -12.13 3.08
CA VAL A 43 -14.52 -11.00 4.02
C VAL A 43 -15.58 -9.94 3.76
N ARG A 44 -16.22 -9.91 2.59
CA ARG A 44 -17.18 -8.86 2.26
C ARG A 44 -18.40 -8.82 3.16
N SER A 45 -18.73 -9.94 3.81
CA SER A 45 -19.83 -10.02 4.75
C SER A 45 -19.52 -9.46 6.14
N VAL A 46 -18.23 -9.26 6.44
CA VAL A 46 -17.79 -8.84 7.78
C VAL A 46 -17.13 -7.47 7.80
N THR A 47 -16.71 -6.95 6.65
CA THR A 47 -16.11 -5.62 6.56
C THR A 47 -16.30 -5.01 5.19
N ARG A 48 -16.19 -3.68 5.10
CA ARG A 48 -16.08 -2.94 3.84
C ARG A 48 -14.69 -2.35 3.62
N HIS A 49 -13.81 -2.43 4.62
CA HIS A 49 -12.48 -1.81 4.58
C HIS A 49 -11.42 -2.88 4.63
N VAL A 50 -10.58 -2.93 3.58
CA VAL A 50 -9.47 -3.87 3.51
C VAL A 50 -8.15 -3.12 3.38
N TYR A 51 -7.15 -3.61 4.09
CA TYR A 51 -5.79 -3.13 4.09
C TYR A 51 -4.94 -4.17 3.35
N LEU A 52 -4.39 -3.82 2.19
CA LEU A 52 -3.72 -4.79 1.32
C LEU A 52 -2.22 -4.91 1.61
N HIS A 53 -1.80 -4.65 2.83
CA HIS A 53 -0.40 -4.75 3.22
C HIS A 53 -0.26 -5.30 4.63
N VAL A 54 0.85 -5.99 4.87
CA VAL A 54 1.37 -6.31 6.20
C VAL A 54 2.85 -5.96 6.23
N LEU A 55 3.72 -6.77 5.61
CA LEU A 55 5.16 -6.51 5.56
C LEU A 55 5.68 -6.23 4.16
N GLY A 56 4.98 -6.67 3.11
CA GLY A 56 5.39 -6.48 1.74
C GLY A 56 5.05 -5.11 1.17
N GLU A 57 5.50 -4.82 -0.04
CA GLU A 57 5.18 -3.60 -0.79
C GLU A 57 4.04 -3.90 -1.77
N PRO A 58 2.80 -3.43 -1.51
CA PRO A 58 1.66 -3.78 -2.36
C PRO A 58 1.79 -3.26 -3.79
N LEU A 59 2.46 -2.12 -4.01
CA LEU A 59 2.63 -1.58 -5.36
C LEU A 59 3.59 -2.42 -6.20
N SER A 60 4.33 -3.34 -5.61
CA SER A 60 5.19 -4.27 -6.33
C SER A 60 4.43 -5.46 -6.91
N HIS A 61 3.19 -5.68 -6.49
CA HIS A 61 2.41 -6.81 -6.97
C HIS A 61 1.91 -6.55 -8.39
N PRO A 62 2.25 -7.42 -9.37
CA PRO A 62 1.87 -7.18 -10.77
C PRO A 62 0.36 -7.22 -11.01
N ASP A 63 -0.40 -7.90 -10.18
CA ASP A 63 -1.85 -8.03 -10.31
C ASP A 63 -2.63 -7.02 -9.45
N LEU A 64 -1.94 -6.02 -8.87
CA LEU A 64 -2.63 -5.03 -8.03
C LEU A 64 -3.82 -4.36 -8.76
N PRO A 65 -3.70 -3.93 -10.03
CA PRO A 65 -4.87 -3.36 -10.72
C PRO A 65 -6.06 -4.30 -10.77
N ALA A 66 -5.82 -5.60 -11.01
CA ALA A 66 -6.90 -6.61 -11.01
C ALA A 66 -7.51 -6.76 -9.62
N PHE A 67 -6.70 -6.74 -8.56
CA PHE A 67 -7.18 -6.82 -7.19
C PHE A 67 -8.06 -5.63 -6.84
N LEU A 68 -7.69 -4.43 -7.28
CA LEU A 68 -8.50 -3.24 -7.08
C LEU A 68 -9.84 -3.32 -7.80
N GLN A 69 -9.86 -3.87 -9.00
CA GLN A 69 -11.11 -4.11 -9.72
C GLN A 69 -12.03 -5.08 -8.97
N ILE A 70 -11.47 -6.14 -8.40
CA ILE A 70 -12.22 -7.09 -7.59
C ILE A 70 -12.80 -6.41 -6.34
N CYS A 71 -12.01 -5.57 -5.68
CA CYS A 71 -12.49 -4.79 -4.54
C CYS A 71 -13.64 -3.87 -4.95
N LYS A 72 -13.49 -3.15 -6.04
CA LYS A 72 -14.54 -2.26 -6.55
C LYS A 72 -15.84 -3.02 -6.86
N ALA A 73 -15.72 -4.18 -7.50
CA ALA A 73 -16.87 -5.01 -7.86
C ALA A 73 -17.61 -5.55 -6.62
N ASN A 74 -16.93 -5.65 -5.49
CA ASN A 74 -17.50 -6.15 -4.22
C ASN A 74 -17.78 -5.01 -3.23
N ASP A 75 -17.80 -3.76 -3.67
CA ASP A 75 -18.07 -2.58 -2.85
C ASP A 75 -17.13 -2.45 -1.65
N MET A 76 -15.88 -2.86 -1.83
CA MET A 76 -14.86 -2.75 -0.79
C MET A 76 -14.08 -1.45 -0.95
N GLU A 77 -13.78 -0.81 0.16
CA GLU A 77 -12.86 0.33 0.22
C GLU A 77 -11.48 -0.15 0.63
N VAL A 78 -10.48 0.33 -0.08
CA VAL A 78 -9.10 -0.13 0.07
C VAL A 78 -8.25 0.93 0.74
N ILE A 79 -7.44 0.50 1.69
CA ILE A 79 -6.39 1.31 2.29
C ILE A 79 -5.05 0.66 1.95
N LEU A 80 -4.14 1.45 1.41
CA LEU A 80 -2.80 0.99 1.05
C LEU A 80 -1.75 1.73 1.86
N THR A 81 -0.66 1.03 2.17
CA THR A 81 0.55 1.66 2.69
C THR A 81 1.71 1.26 1.78
N THR A 82 2.47 2.23 1.33
CA THR A 82 3.54 2.04 0.36
C THR A 82 4.80 2.81 0.78
N ASN A 83 5.95 2.31 0.36
CA ASN A 83 7.20 3.06 0.48
C ASN A 83 7.34 4.17 -0.57
N GLY A 84 6.42 4.25 -1.51
CA GLY A 84 6.35 5.32 -2.51
C GLY A 84 7.29 5.17 -3.71
N THR A 85 8.22 4.22 -3.71
CA THR A 85 9.21 4.10 -4.79
C THR A 85 8.60 3.73 -6.13
N LEU A 86 7.46 3.05 -6.14
CA LEU A 86 6.76 2.61 -7.35
C LEU A 86 5.53 3.47 -7.67
N LEU A 87 5.33 4.54 -6.92
CA LEU A 87 4.10 5.33 -7.01
C LEU A 87 3.91 5.97 -8.39
N LYS A 88 4.98 6.49 -8.99
CA LYS A 88 4.92 7.09 -10.31
C LYS A 88 4.41 6.12 -11.37
N LYS A 89 4.79 4.86 -11.30
CA LYS A 89 4.33 3.83 -12.23
C LYS A 89 2.87 3.45 -12.02
N GLN A 90 2.37 3.57 -10.80
CA GLN A 90 1.06 3.06 -10.41
C GLN A 90 -0.01 4.13 -10.26
N VAL A 91 0.36 5.40 -10.27
CA VAL A 91 -0.57 6.49 -9.93
C VAL A 91 -1.84 6.47 -10.79
N ASP A 92 -1.70 6.23 -12.10
CA ASP A 92 -2.87 6.22 -12.99
C ASP A 92 -3.79 5.04 -12.71
N ALA A 93 -3.23 3.86 -12.46
CA ALA A 93 -4.01 2.67 -12.10
C ALA A 93 -4.72 2.85 -10.75
N LEU A 94 -4.05 3.47 -9.79
CA LEU A 94 -4.64 3.76 -8.48
C LEU A 94 -5.81 4.73 -8.61
N CYS A 95 -5.65 5.78 -9.39
CA CYS A 95 -6.73 6.74 -9.66
C CYS A 95 -7.91 6.09 -10.40
N ALA A 96 -7.62 5.25 -11.37
CA ALA A 96 -8.65 4.59 -12.16
C ALA A 96 -9.47 3.57 -11.36
N SER A 97 -8.94 3.04 -10.27
CA SER A 97 -9.58 2.00 -9.47
C SER A 97 -10.90 2.45 -8.82
N GLN A 98 -10.98 3.70 -8.41
CA GLN A 98 -12.14 4.31 -7.75
C GLN A 98 -12.59 3.57 -6.48
N CYS A 99 -11.71 2.82 -5.83
CA CYS A 99 -12.02 2.11 -4.59
C CYS A 99 -11.04 2.39 -3.47
N ILE A 100 -9.98 3.17 -3.73
CA ILE A 100 -8.99 3.49 -2.71
C ILE A 100 -9.47 4.70 -1.91
N ARG A 101 -9.72 4.47 -0.63
CA ARG A 101 -10.10 5.53 0.29
C ARG A 101 -8.89 6.31 0.77
N GLN A 102 -7.80 5.62 1.05
CA GLN A 102 -6.62 6.21 1.67
C GLN A 102 -5.35 5.52 1.22
N LEU A 103 -4.33 6.31 0.99
CA LEU A 103 -2.98 5.84 0.70
C LEU A 103 -2.02 6.47 1.70
N ASN A 104 -1.30 5.62 2.43
CA ASN A 104 -0.27 6.04 3.37
C ASN A 104 1.09 5.87 2.70
N ILE A 105 1.90 6.92 2.71
CA ILE A 105 3.24 6.89 2.12
C ILE A 105 4.27 6.99 3.23
N SER A 106 5.12 5.97 3.32
CA SER A 106 6.19 5.91 4.33
C SER A 106 7.43 6.61 3.79
N LEU A 107 7.65 7.86 4.16
CA LEU A 107 8.72 8.69 3.61
C LEU A 107 10.11 8.34 4.13
N HIS A 108 10.19 7.70 5.28
CA HIS A 108 11.47 7.33 5.90
C HIS A 108 12.03 6.00 5.39
N SER A 109 11.29 5.31 4.52
CA SER A 109 11.68 3.98 4.02
C SER A 109 12.79 4.02 2.98
N PHE A 110 13.04 5.19 2.38
CA PHE A 110 13.99 5.32 1.28
C PHE A 110 15.01 6.42 1.60
N PRO A 111 16.32 6.10 1.59
CA PRO A 111 17.35 7.10 1.80
C PRO A 111 17.32 8.19 0.73
N GLN A 112 17.18 9.45 1.12
CA GLN A 112 17.02 10.58 0.20
C GLN A 112 18.17 10.76 -0.77
N HIS A 113 19.39 10.41 -0.33
CA HIS A 113 20.59 10.56 -1.15
C HIS A 113 20.67 9.58 -2.31
N GLU A 114 19.90 8.48 -2.28
CA GLU A 114 19.86 7.48 -3.36
C GLU A 114 18.94 7.89 -4.50
N GLN A 115 17.99 8.80 -4.23
CA GLN A 115 17.06 9.29 -5.24
C GLN A 115 16.70 10.74 -4.97
N PRO A 116 17.51 11.69 -5.49
CA PRO A 116 17.35 13.12 -5.16
C PRO A 116 15.96 13.70 -5.44
N ARG A 117 15.25 13.15 -6.46
CA ARG A 117 13.90 13.63 -6.82
C ARG A 117 12.78 12.80 -6.21
N TYR A 118 13.09 11.94 -5.27
CA TYR A 118 12.10 11.06 -4.66
C TYR A 118 10.94 11.86 -4.05
N LEU A 119 11.23 12.85 -3.23
CA LEU A 119 10.19 13.65 -2.58
C LEU A 119 9.38 14.46 -3.59
N GLU A 120 10.02 15.05 -4.60
CA GLU A 120 9.30 15.79 -5.65
C GLU A 120 8.32 14.88 -6.39
N THR A 121 8.76 13.68 -6.75
CA THR A 121 7.92 12.66 -7.39
C THR A 121 6.74 12.28 -6.50
N ILE A 122 7.00 12.09 -5.21
CA ILE A 122 5.95 11.77 -4.23
C ILE A 122 4.92 12.90 -4.18
N TRP A 123 5.38 14.17 -4.08
CA TRP A 123 4.44 15.31 -4.03
C TRP A 123 3.57 15.40 -5.29
N GLU A 124 4.17 15.22 -6.46
CA GLU A 124 3.43 15.25 -7.73
C GLU A 124 2.39 14.14 -7.80
N CYS A 125 2.76 12.93 -7.42
CA CYS A 125 1.84 11.79 -7.38
C CYS A 125 0.72 12.02 -6.36
N ALA A 126 1.04 12.56 -5.20
CA ALA A 126 0.07 12.83 -4.15
C ALA A 126 -0.97 13.85 -4.60
N GLU A 127 -0.58 14.87 -5.36
CA GLU A 127 -1.52 15.84 -5.93
C GLU A 127 -2.50 15.16 -6.88
N LYS A 128 -2.02 14.29 -7.75
CA LYS A 128 -2.88 13.53 -8.67
C LYS A 128 -3.82 12.61 -7.93
N LEU A 129 -3.33 11.91 -6.91
CA LEU A 129 -4.14 11.00 -6.10
C LEU A 129 -5.23 11.76 -5.35
N ALA A 130 -4.90 12.90 -4.76
CA ALA A 130 -5.87 13.75 -4.06
C ALA A 130 -6.94 14.26 -5.02
N ALA A 131 -6.57 14.63 -6.25
CA ALA A 131 -7.51 15.07 -7.27
C ALA A 131 -8.47 13.94 -7.67
N CYS A 132 -8.08 12.70 -7.52
CA CYS A 132 -8.93 11.52 -7.77
C CYS A 132 -9.77 11.11 -6.55
N GLY A 133 -9.74 11.87 -5.47
CA GLY A 133 -10.51 11.59 -4.26
C GLY A 133 -9.85 10.65 -3.27
N ILE A 134 -8.57 10.34 -3.44
CA ILE A 134 -7.83 9.49 -2.52
C ILE A 134 -7.23 10.35 -1.42
N HIS A 135 -7.49 9.97 -0.17
CA HIS A 135 -6.88 10.66 0.98
C HIS A 135 -5.43 10.19 1.13
N VAL A 136 -4.48 11.10 1.02
CA VAL A 136 -3.04 10.78 1.12
C VAL A 136 -2.52 11.19 2.48
N ASN A 137 -1.90 10.23 3.18
CA ASN A 137 -1.21 10.47 4.44
C ASN A 137 0.28 10.17 4.28
N TYR A 138 1.10 11.00 4.89
CA TYR A 138 2.54 10.74 5.00
C TYR A 138 2.84 10.20 6.38
N ARG A 139 3.62 9.12 6.44
CA ARG A 139 4.08 8.55 7.70
C ARG A 139 5.55 8.86 7.88
N LEU A 140 5.84 9.54 8.97
CA LEU A 140 7.18 9.87 9.39
C LEU A 140 7.44 9.22 10.74
N TRP A 141 8.46 8.39 10.82
CA TRP A 141 8.90 7.84 12.09
C TRP A 141 10.01 8.73 12.62
N SER A 142 9.82 9.33 13.78
CA SER A 142 10.94 9.90 14.49
C SER A 142 11.68 8.76 15.16
N ILE A 143 12.85 8.42 14.60
CA ILE A 143 13.81 7.67 15.36
C ILE A 143 14.35 8.65 16.38
N GLN A 144 13.89 8.54 17.60
CA GLN A 144 14.60 9.17 18.70
C GLN A 144 15.92 8.43 18.82
N ASP A 145 16.93 8.99 18.19
CA ASP A 145 18.28 8.64 18.53
C ASP A 145 18.48 9.15 19.96
N GLU A 146 18.77 8.24 20.88
CA GLU A 146 19.08 8.60 22.28
C GLU A 146 20.20 9.65 22.36
N LYS A 147 20.96 9.83 21.28
CA LYS A 147 22.01 10.85 21.18
C LYS A 147 21.48 12.24 20.84
N LEU A 148 20.20 12.37 20.49
CA LEU A 148 19.56 13.64 20.13
C LEU A 148 18.62 14.14 21.22
N SER A 149 18.46 13.37 22.27
CA SER A 149 17.67 13.78 23.44
C SER A 149 18.47 14.68 24.37
#